data_4425d9248a5bdbf56e785a4d365f3d7b
#
_entry.id   4425d9248a5bdbf56e785a4d365f3d7b
#
_cell.length_a   1.000
_cell.length_b   1.000
_cell.length_c   1.000
_cell.angle_alpha   90.00
_cell.angle_beta   90.00
_cell.angle_gamma   90.00
#
_symmetry.space_group_name_H-M   'P 1'
#
loop_
_entity.id
_entity.type
_entity.pdbx_description
1 polymer ?
#
loop_
_entity_poly.entity_id
_entity_poly.type
_entity_poly.pdbx_seq_one_letter_code
_entity_poly.pdbx_strand_id
1 'polypeptide(L)'
;ANYPVEYMSSVLTAFREKTEKVAGAIAECNRLGIEVLGPDVRHSYVDFTVEGDSIRFGLLAIKNVGEGAIQSIIAAREDGGEFKSLPDLCARVDLRLVNKRVMEALIKVNALGFLGHQAQLLAGLDEAMAYGQAQARDRATGQGSLFDTLGDDSEPGMTQRLPTVTEAPSRERLRWEKELLGLYLSDHPLGELAEEMGGYVNTWTGDIGADLDQERVVAGGMAVGVRRVITRNKESMAVVTLEDMQGAVDVVVFPRTYADAGVAAKINEDAVLLVAGRVDHKGDETVVLADALWTWEEATEMGRDAFAQAVAAGDRGRRGKGRRNGNGRGRGVQPGNGTARAASGPGGSTPTAATDPSPVETMIIPRVSPLRGSEPAGTLTNTLGGATAGNAPRAVRPRG
;
A
#
# COMPACT_ATOMS: atom_id res chain seq x y z
N ALA A 1 -11.63 -7.04 22.09
CA ALA A 1 -10.57 -8.04 22.32
C ALA A 1 -9.78 -7.63 23.55
N ASN A 2 -9.31 -8.60 24.36
CA ASN A 2 -8.61 -8.28 25.63
C ASN A 2 -7.13 -7.91 25.38
N TYR A 3 -6.59 -8.26 24.22
CA TYR A 3 -5.18 -8.06 23.85
C TYR A 3 -5.11 -7.63 22.38
N PRO A 4 -5.48 -6.39 22.04
CA PRO A 4 -5.56 -5.96 20.65
C PRO A 4 -4.17 -5.83 19.99
N VAL A 5 -3.14 -5.40 20.73
CA VAL A 5 -1.78 -5.20 20.20
C VAL A 5 -1.14 -6.55 19.83
N GLU A 6 -1.23 -7.55 20.73
CA GLU A 6 -0.69 -8.90 20.50
C GLU A 6 -1.43 -9.61 19.35
N TYR A 7 -2.76 -9.42 19.28
CA TYR A 7 -3.55 -9.94 18.19
C TYR A 7 -3.12 -9.37 16.84
N MET A 8 -3.00 -8.05 16.75
CA MET A 8 -2.59 -7.37 15.50
C MET A 8 -1.14 -7.69 15.12
N SER A 9 -0.22 -7.80 16.10
CA SER A 9 1.14 -8.27 15.85
C SER A 9 1.16 -9.68 15.24
N SER A 10 0.31 -10.59 15.74
CA SER A 10 0.16 -11.94 15.19
C SER A 10 -0.43 -11.94 13.78
N VAL A 11 -1.41 -11.07 13.52
CA VAL A 11 -2.02 -10.90 12.18
C VAL A 11 -0.99 -10.38 11.17
N LEU A 12 -0.22 -9.34 11.53
CA LEU A 12 0.84 -8.78 10.70
C LEU A 12 1.91 -9.84 10.39
N THR A 13 2.33 -10.61 11.38
CA THR A 13 3.28 -11.71 11.21
C THR A 13 2.75 -12.78 10.26
N ALA A 14 1.48 -13.18 10.40
CA ALA A 14 0.85 -14.17 9.53
C ALA A 14 0.76 -13.71 8.06
N PHE A 15 0.68 -12.41 7.83
CA PHE A 15 0.56 -11.83 6.48
C PHE A 15 1.85 -11.21 5.93
N ARG A 16 2.98 -11.30 6.63
CA ARG A 16 4.25 -10.61 6.30
C ARG A 16 4.71 -10.77 4.84
N GLU A 17 4.37 -11.88 4.18
CA GLU A 17 4.72 -12.14 2.77
C GLU A 17 3.73 -11.50 1.77
N LYS A 18 2.59 -10.99 2.25
CA LYS A 18 1.52 -10.42 1.43
C LYS A 18 1.36 -8.94 1.72
N THR A 19 2.12 -8.13 1.01
CA THR A 19 2.22 -6.68 1.21
C THR A 19 0.86 -5.98 1.32
N GLU A 20 -0.11 -6.31 0.45
CA GLU A 20 -1.46 -5.72 0.47
C GLU A 20 -2.20 -6.03 1.78
N LYS A 21 -2.02 -7.26 2.32
CA LYS A 21 -2.64 -7.65 3.59
C LYS A 21 -1.96 -7.00 4.79
N VAL A 22 -0.64 -6.79 4.70
CA VAL A 22 0.12 -6.05 5.72
C VAL A 22 -0.37 -4.60 5.76
N ALA A 23 -0.53 -3.95 4.59
CA ALA A 23 -1.05 -2.58 4.50
C ALA A 23 -2.45 -2.46 5.12
N GLY A 24 -3.37 -3.38 4.77
CA GLY A 24 -4.71 -3.42 5.37
C GLY A 24 -4.71 -3.66 6.88
N ALA A 25 -3.81 -4.51 7.38
CA ALA A 25 -3.68 -4.75 8.82
C ALA A 25 -3.10 -3.54 9.56
N ILE A 26 -2.17 -2.78 8.94
CA ILE A 26 -1.64 -1.53 9.50
C ILE A 26 -2.72 -0.45 9.53
N ALA A 27 -3.54 -0.33 8.48
CA ALA A 27 -4.70 0.57 8.50
C ALA A 27 -5.66 0.24 9.65
N GLU A 28 -5.90 -1.05 9.92
CA GLU A 28 -6.69 -1.47 11.08
C GLU A 28 -6.00 -1.16 12.42
N CYS A 29 -4.66 -1.31 12.52
CA CYS A 29 -3.90 -0.86 13.70
C CYS A 29 -4.14 0.63 13.97
N ASN A 30 -4.00 1.46 12.95
CA ASN A 30 -4.20 2.91 13.06
C ASN A 30 -5.63 3.23 13.51
N ARG A 31 -6.65 2.54 12.96
CA ARG A 31 -8.06 2.67 13.39
C ARG A 31 -8.28 2.30 14.86
N LEU A 32 -7.51 1.34 15.37
CA LEU A 32 -7.55 0.91 16.76
C LEU A 32 -6.69 1.77 17.70
N GLY A 33 -5.98 2.77 17.16
CA GLY A 33 -5.04 3.60 17.92
C GLY A 33 -3.75 2.89 18.30
N ILE A 34 -3.39 1.81 17.59
CA ILE A 34 -2.15 1.05 17.78
C ILE A 34 -1.11 1.59 16.79
N GLU A 35 -0.06 2.18 17.30
CA GLU A 35 1.04 2.68 16.49
C GLU A 35 1.89 1.51 15.94
N VAL A 36 2.23 1.56 14.64
CA VAL A 36 3.18 0.62 14.02
C VAL A 36 4.49 1.33 13.77
N LEU A 37 5.48 1.01 14.60
CA LEU A 37 6.82 1.60 14.58
C LEU A 37 7.62 1.04 13.39
N GLY A 38 8.38 1.91 12.72
CA GLY A 38 9.23 1.56 11.59
C GLY A 38 10.29 0.49 11.91
N PRO A 39 10.86 -0.16 10.88
CA PRO A 39 11.95 -1.10 11.08
C PRO A 39 13.19 -0.38 11.64
N ASP A 40 13.82 -0.99 12.62
CA ASP A 40 15.05 -0.49 13.24
C ASP A 40 15.93 -1.69 13.62
N VAL A 41 17.15 -1.76 13.10
CA VAL A 41 18.05 -2.90 13.34
C VAL A 41 18.46 -3.03 14.81
N ARG A 42 18.29 -1.99 15.63
CA ARG A 42 18.53 -2.06 17.08
C ARG A 42 17.43 -2.82 17.82
N HIS A 43 16.18 -2.73 17.34
CA HIS A 43 14.99 -3.18 18.06
C HIS A 43 14.21 -4.27 17.33
N SER A 44 14.17 -4.21 15.98
CA SER A 44 13.41 -5.18 15.18
C SER A 44 13.97 -6.60 15.24
N TYR A 45 13.07 -7.57 15.18
CA TYR A 45 13.36 -8.99 15.02
C TYR A 45 12.89 -9.48 13.65
N VAL A 46 12.88 -10.79 13.46
CA VAL A 46 12.44 -11.41 12.20
C VAL A 46 10.99 -11.02 11.88
N ASP A 47 10.11 -11.24 12.84
CA ASP A 47 8.68 -10.97 12.74
C ASP A 47 8.27 -9.67 13.42
N PHE A 48 7.01 -9.27 13.25
CA PHE A 48 6.43 -8.15 13.98
C PHE A 48 6.39 -8.47 15.47
N THR A 49 6.82 -7.54 16.31
CA THR A 49 6.89 -7.72 17.76
C THR A 49 6.19 -6.60 18.51
N VAL A 50 5.61 -6.93 19.66
CA VAL A 50 5.00 -5.94 20.55
C VAL A 50 6.09 -5.17 21.27
N GLU A 51 6.01 -3.84 21.25
CA GLU A 51 6.91 -2.92 21.94
C GLU A 51 6.07 -1.91 22.74
N GLY A 52 5.82 -2.21 24.01
CA GLY A 52 4.86 -1.45 24.83
C GLY A 52 3.44 -1.56 24.28
N ASP A 53 2.82 -0.42 23.98
CA ASP A 53 1.49 -0.33 23.38
C ASP A 53 1.53 -0.24 21.83
N SER A 54 2.71 -0.40 21.24
CA SER A 54 2.98 -0.28 19.79
C SER A 54 3.44 -1.62 19.23
N ILE A 55 3.50 -1.72 17.90
CA ILE A 55 4.02 -2.89 17.19
C ILE A 55 5.25 -2.47 16.39
N ARG A 56 6.39 -3.13 16.61
CA ARG A 56 7.61 -2.94 15.84
C ARG A 56 7.57 -3.73 14.53
N PHE A 57 7.93 -3.10 13.41
CA PHE A 57 7.98 -3.73 12.09
C PHE A 57 9.04 -4.83 12.03
N GLY A 58 8.66 -6.02 11.54
CA GLY A 58 9.55 -7.16 11.38
C GLY A 58 10.44 -7.04 10.16
N LEU A 59 11.73 -7.38 10.29
CA LEU A 59 12.70 -7.21 9.21
C LEU A 59 12.43 -8.13 8.02
N LEU A 60 11.78 -9.30 8.22
CA LEU A 60 11.47 -10.24 7.14
C LEU A 60 10.37 -9.73 6.18
N ALA A 61 9.57 -8.77 6.63
CA ALA A 61 8.57 -8.14 5.78
C ALA A 61 9.17 -7.10 4.79
N ILE A 62 10.47 -6.78 4.92
CA ILE A 62 11.18 -5.88 4.00
C ILE A 62 11.62 -6.67 2.78
N LYS A 63 11.23 -6.22 1.59
CA LYS A 63 11.68 -6.84 0.33
C LYS A 63 13.22 -6.83 0.23
N ASN A 64 13.78 -7.88 -0.30
CA ASN A 64 15.22 -8.12 -0.48
C ASN A 64 16.00 -8.40 0.81
N VAL A 65 15.35 -8.50 1.97
CA VAL A 65 15.97 -8.85 3.24
C VAL A 65 15.58 -10.29 3.59
N GLY A 66 16.54 -11.20 3.53
CA GLY A 66 16.32 -12.62 3.82
C GLY A 66 16.58 -12.96 5.27
N GLU A 67 15.98 -14.04 5.76
CA GLU A 67 16.08 -14.48 7.16
C GLU A 67 17.52 -14.68 7.64
N GLY A 68 18.40 -15.26 6.80
CA GLY A 68 19.80 -15.44 7.15
C GLY A 68 20.55 -14.12 7.40
N ALA A 69 20.23 -13.07 6.63
CA ALA A 69 20.78 -11.75 6.86
C ALA A 69 20.28 -11.14 8.18
N ILE A 70 18.98 -11.32 8.47
CA ILE A 70 18.37 -10.84 9.71
C ILE A 70 18.99 -11.51 10.92
N GLN A 71 19.15 -12.84 10.89
CA GLN A 71 19.78 -13.59 11.97
C GLN A 71 21.22 -13.15 12.21
N SER A 72 21.99 -12.87 11.14
CA SER A 72 23.35 -12.34 11.26
C SER A 72 23.38 -10.95 11.93
N ILE A 73 22.42 -10.08 11.61
CA ILE A 73 22.31 -8.76 12.24
C ILE A 73 21.93 -8.87 13.72
N ILE A 74 20.93 -9.72 14.04
CA ILE A 74 20.49 -9.94 15.42
C ILE A 74 21.62 -10.52 16.25
N ALA A 75 22.29 -11.57 15.78
CA ALA A 75 23.42 -12.18 16.47
C ALA A 75 24.56 -11.18 16.73
N ALA A 76 24.92 -10.37 15.73
CA ALA A 76 25.93 -9.33 15.87
C ALA A 76 25.55 -8.26 16.92
N ARG A 77 24.26 -7.88 16.96
CA ARG A 77 23.71 -6.94 17.96
C ARG A 77 23.75 -7.52 19.38
N GLU A 78 23.35 -8.77 19.52
CA GLU A 78 23.30 -9.46 20.83
C GLU A 78 24.70 -9.73 21.41
N ASP A 79 25.68 -10.06 20.54
CA ASP A 79 27.07 -10.33 20.94
C ASP A 79 27.84 -9.06 21.30
N GLY A 80 27.73 -8.00 20.48
CA GLY A 80 28.56 -6.79 20.59
C GLY A 80 27.80 -5.51 20.95
N GLY A 81 26.51 -5.58 21.33
CA GLY A 81 25.68 -4.42 21.63
C GLY A 81 25.29 -3.60 20.39
N GLU A 82 24.85 -2.38 20.60
CA GLU A 82 24.40 -1.49 19.52
C GLU A 82 25.50 -1.18 18.51
N PHE A 83 25.11 -1.02 17.25
CA PHE A 83 26.02 -0.61 16.17
C PHE A 83 26.35 0.88 16.29
N LYS A 84 27.64 1.22 16.31
CA LYS A 84 28.12 2.59 16.49
C LYS A 84 28.27 3.37 15.18
N SER A 85 28.44 2.66 14.07
CA SER A 85 28.63 3.24 12.73
C SER A 85 28.32 2.23 11.64
N LEU A 86 28.18 2.69 10.40
CA LEU A 86 27.99 1.82 9.24
C LEU A 86 29.18 0.85 9.02
N PRO A 87 30.47 1.26 9.14
CA PRO A 87 31.59 0.34 9.13
C PRO A 87 31.57 -0.69 10.28
N ASP A 88 31.17 -0.29 11.51
CA ASP A 88 31.04 -1.21 12.64
C ASP A 88 30.02 -2.33 12.34
N LEU A 89 28.85 -1.96 11.81
CA LEU A 89 27.85 -2.93 11.36
C LEU A 89 28.44 -3.87 10.30
N CYS A 90 29.07 -3.34 9.24
CA CYS A 90 29.67 -4.14 8.18
C CYS A 90 30.80 -5.05 8.67
N ALA A 91 31.54 -4.66 9.70
CA ALA A 91 32.61 -5.47 10.28
C ALA A 91 32.10 -6.63 11.16
N ARG A 92 30.90 -6.51 11.71
CA ARG A 92 30.32 -7.47 12.68
C ARG A 92 29.38 -8.48 12.05
N VAL A 93 28.72 -8.15 10.93
CA VAL A 93 27.79 -9.06 10.24
C VAL A 93 28.49 -9.95 9.22
N ASP A 94 27.85 -11.07 8.83
CA ASP A 94 28.31 -11.88 7.72
C ASP A 94 27.92 -11.23 6.38
N LEU A 95 28.87 -10.56 5.71
CA LEU A 95 28.65 -9.85 4.45
C LEU A 95 28.30 -10.74 3.25
N ARG A 96 28.38 -12.09 3.39
CA ARG A 96 27.87 -13.02 2.38
C ARG A 96 26.34 -13.12 2.45
N LEU A 97 25.77 -12.96 3.63
CA LEU A 97 24.32 -12.93 3.89
C LEU A 97 23.79 -11.50 3.82
N VAL A 98 24.44 -10.56 4.51
CA VAL A 98 24.11 -9.13 4.53
C VAL A 98 24.85 -8.44 3.39
N ASN A 99 24.49 -8.78 2.15
CA ASN A 99 25.11 -8.23 0.95
C ASN A 99 24.66 -6.78 0.67
N LYS A 100 25.25 -6.14 -0.34
CA LYS A 100 24.94 -4.74 -0.71
C LYS A 100 23.44 -4.49 -0.89
N ARG A 101 22.72 -5.41 -1.55
CA ARG A 101 21.27 -5.27 -1.80
C ARG A 101 20.46 -5.26 -0.52
N VAL A 102 20.83 -6.08 0.47
CA VAL A 102 20.21 -6.10 1.81
C VAL A 102 20.50 -4.78 2.53
N MET A 103 21.75 -4.32 2.51
CA MET A 103 22.13 -3.05 3.13
C MET A 103 21.40 -1.85 2.53
N GLU A 104 21.34 -1.76 1.20
CA GLU A 104 20.58 -0.73 0.50
C GLU A 104 19.09 -0.77 0.89
N ALA A 105 18.49 -1.95 0.99
CA ALA A 105 17.10 -2.09 1.41
C ALA A 105 16.89 -1.57 2.84
N LEU A 106 17.73 -1.97 3.79
CA LEU A 106 17.67 -1.51 5.18
C LEU A 106 17.88 0.00 5.32
N ILE A 107 18.81 0.58 4.56
CA ILE A 107 19.05 2.03 4.54
C ILE A 107 17.82 2.75 3.99
N LYS A 108 17.29 2.31 2.85
CA LYS A 108 16.15 2.95 2.17
C LYS A 108 14.86 2.94 2.99
N VAL A 109 14.64 1.91 3.80
CA VAL A 109 13.49 1.87 4.74
C VAL A 109 13.79 2.52 6.09
N ASN A 110 14.90 3.27 6.17
CA ASN A 110 15.33 3.98 7.38
C ASN A 110 15.63 3.09 8.60
N ALA A 111 15.83 1.78 8.41
CA ALA A 111 16.17 0.86 9.50
C ALA A 111 17.53 1.12 10.15
N LEU A 112 18.36 1.94 9.50
CA LEU A 112 19.69 2.39 9.97
C LEU A 112 19.74 3.91 10.24
N GLY A 113 18.58 4.57 10.35
CA GLY A 113 18.47 6.03 10.49
C GLY A 113 19.20 6.63 11.70
N PHE A 114 19.45 5.86 12.75
CA PHE A 114 20.23 6.26 13.91
C PHE A 114 21.73 6.48 13.59
N LEU A 115 22.24 5.95 12.48
CA LEU A 115 23.62 6.14 12.02
C LEU A 115 23.81 7.35 11.10
N GLY A 116 22.74 7.87 10.52
CA GLY A 116 22.74 8.99 9.61
C GLY A 116 21.54 8.96 8.65
N HIS A 117 21.35 10.01 7.85
CA HIS A 117 20.25 10.00 6.88
C HIS A 117 20.56 9.09 5.68
N GLN A 118 19.50 8.59 5.04
CA GLN A 118 19.56 7.56 4.00
C GLN A 118 20.58 7.87 2.87
N ALA A 119 20.58 9.09 2.37
CA ALA A 119 21.50 9.48 1.28
C ALA A 119 23.00 9.43 1.71
N GLN A 120 23.31 9.79 2.96
CA GLN A 120 24.67 9.69 3.50
C GLN A 120 25.11 8.23 3.62
N LEU A 121 24.22 7.40 4.19
CA LEU A 121 24.48 5.97 4.38
C LEU A 121 24.66 5.25 3.04
N LEU A 122 23.84 5.57 2.04
CA LEU A 122 23.98 5.03 0.67
C LEU A 122 25.31 5.45 0.03
N ALA A 123 25.70 6.72 0.19
CA ALA A 123 26.95 7.23 -0.38
C ALA A 123 28.21 6.63 0.29
N GLY A 124 28.14 6.29 1.58
CA GLY A 124 29.24 5.68 2.33
C GLY A 124 29.26 4.14 2.31
N LEU A 125 28.25 3.50 1.72
CA LEU A 125 28.04 2.06 1.82
C LEU A 125 29.17 1.23 1.23
N ASP A 126 29.65 1.57 0.03
CA ASP A 126 30.70 0.79 -0.65
C ASP A 126 32.00 0.79 0.15
N GLU A 127 32.38 1.91 0.74
CA GLU A 127 33.56 2.04 1.59
C GLU A 127 33.40 1.25 2.91
N ALA A 128 32.22 1.35 3.56
CA ALA A 128 31.93 0.59 4.76
C ALA A 128 31.96 -0.93 4.54
N MET A 129 31.42 -1.40 3.42
CA MET A 129 31.45 -2.81 3.05
C MET A 129 32.88 -3.30 2.73
N ALA A 130 33.68 -2.48 2.03
CA ALA A 130 35.09 -2.80 1.78
C ALA A 130 35.89 -2.93 3.08
N TYR A 131 35.66 -2.03 4.04
CA TYR A 131 36.24 -2.10 5.38
C TYR A 131 35.82 -3.39 6.10
N GLY A 132 34.53 -3.72 6.15
CA GLY A 132 34.05 -4.96 6.78
C GLY A 132 34.63 -6.21 6.16
N GLN A 133 34.79 -6.26 4.81
CA GLN A 133 35.43 -7.36 4.14
C GLN A 133 36.94 -7.50 4.48
N ALA A 134 37.66 -6.38 4.63
CA ALA A 134 39.05 -6.39 5.05
C ALA A 134 39.18 -6.96 6.49
N GLN A 135 38.37 -6.47 7.42
CA GLN A 135 38.32 -6.96 8.79
C GLN A 135 37.99 -8.47 8.88
N ALA A 136 37.05 -8.94 8.06
CA ALA A 136 36.70 -10.36 8.01
C ALA A 136 37.86 -11.24 7.51
N ARG A 137 38.65 -10.75 6.52
CA ARG A 137 39.85 -11.45 6.04
C ARG A 137 40.94 -11.49 7.10
N ASP A 138 41.20 -10.36 7.81
CA ASP A 138 42.23 -10.28 8.83
C ASP A 138 41.93 -11.22 9.99
N ARG A 139 40.66 -11.31 10.43
CA ARG A 139 40.21 -12.29 11.43
C ARG A 139 40.43 -13.76 10.93
N ALA A 140 40.13 -14.04 9.66
CA ALA A 140 40.27 -15.39 9.10
C ALA A 140 41.74 -15.82 8.96
N THR A 141 42.66 -14.89 8.75
CA THR A 141 44.11 -15.17 8.61
C THR A 141 44.84 -15.19 9.96
N GLY A 142 44.14 -14.84 11.05
CA GLY A 142 44.77 -14.80 12.40
C GLY A 142 45.82 -13.68 12.55
N GLN A 143 45.91 -12.78 11.58
CA GLN A 143 46.70 -11.56 11.66
C GLN A 143 45.89 -10.52 12.44
N GLY A 144 45.90 -10.62 13.78
CA GLY A 144 45.47 -9.52 14.62
C GLY A 144 46.23 -8.25 14.22
N SER A 145 45.54 -7.15 13.97
CA SER A 145 46.17 -5.89 13.63
C SER A 145 47.23 -5.57 14.71
N LEU A 146 48.47 -5.30 14.30
CA LEU A 146 49.54 -4.82 15.20
C LEU A 146 49.10 -3.57 15.98
N PHE A 147 48.05 -2.88 15.51
CA PHE A 147 47.43 -1.71 16.12
C PHE A 147 46.51 -2.05 17.31
N ASP A 148 45.93 -3.26 17.40
CA ASP A 148 45.16 -3.72 18.59
C ASP A 148 46.03 -3.83 19.85
N THR A 149 47.34 -3.92 19.67
CA THR A 149 48.30 -4.11 20.77
C THR A 149 48.86 -2.79 21.30
N LEU A 150 48.64 -1.66 20.62
CA LEU A 150 49.23 -0.37 20.97
C LEU A 150 48.33 0.53 21.84
N GLY A 151 47.16 0.05 22.27
CA GLY A 151 46.41 0.66 23.38
C GLY A 151 46.04 2.14 23.23
N ASP A 152 45.92 2.64 22.01
CA ASP A 152 45.36 3.96 21.77
C ASP A 152 43.85 3.81 21.61
N ASP A 153 43.06 4.39 22.50
CA ASP A 153 41.59 4.40 22.53
C ASP A 153 40.95 5.07 21.29
N SER A 154 41.76 5.37 20.32
CA SER A 154 41.38 5.86 18.99
C SER A 154 41.43 4.72 17.97
N GLU A 155 40.38 3.86 17.93
CA GLU A 155 40.23 2.92 16.83
C GLU A 155 40.19 3.70 15.49
N PRO A 156 41.19 3.54 14.60
CA PRO A 156 41.31 4.36 13.37
C PRO A 156 40.21 4.13 12.33
N GLY A 157 39.27 3.23 12.60
CA GLY A 157 38.23 2.83 11.65
C GLY A 157 36.79 3.18 12.08
N MET A 158 36.55 3.57 13.33
CA MET A 158 35.18 3.78 13.84
C MET A 158 34.60 5.17 13.60
N THR A 159 35.42 6.15 13.25
CA THR A 159 34.98 7.53 12.97
C THR A 159 35.05 7.87 11.49
N GLN A 160 34.60 6.96 10.63
CA GLN A 160 34.39 7.34 9.23
C GLN A 160 33.31 8.42 9.21
N ARG A 161 33.71 9.64 8.91
CA ARG A 161 32.76 10.73 8.68
C ARG A 161 31.92 10.36 7.47
N LEU A 162 30.63 10.20 7.68
CA LEU A 162 29.70 10.00 6.56
C LEU A 162 29.89 11.13 5.53
N PRO A 163 29.79 10.82 4.23
CA PRO A 163 29.88 11.84 3.19
C PRO A 163 28.86 12.96 3.43
N THR A 164 29.27 14.20 3.16
CA THR A 164 28.34 15.33 3.20
C THR A 164 27.57 15.34 1.89
N VAL A 165 26.33 14.86 1.94
CA VAL A 165 25.39 14.84 0.81
C VAL A 165 24.07 15.42 1.26
N THR A 166 23.32 15.99 0.32
CA THR A 166 21.98 16.50 0.57
C THR A 166 21.03 15.32 0.90
N GLU A 167 20.16 15.51 1.87
CA GLU A 167 19.14 14.52 2.20
C GLU A 167 18.24 14.23 0.97
N ALA A 168 17.84 12.97 0.82
CA ALA A 168 16.92 12.60 -0.24
C ALA A 168 15.57 13.33 -0.05
N PRO A 169 14.98 13.85 -1.13
CA PRO A 169 13.66 14.48 -1.05
C PRO A 169 12.63 13.55 -0.41
N SER A 170 11.67 14.10 0.34
CA SER A 170 10.60 13.32 1.00
C SER A 170 9.91 12.36 0.06
N ARG A 171 9.58 12.82 -1.17
CA ARG A 171 8.96 12.00 -2.20
C ARG A 171 9.79 10.78 -2.59
N GLU A 172 11.12 10.91 -2.65
CA GLU A 172 12.02 9.80 -2.97
C GLU A 172 12.08 8.79 -1.83
N ARG A 173 12.13 9.27 -0.58
CA ARG A 173 12.11 8.42 0.62
C ARG A 173 10.82 7.61 0.72
N LEU A 174 9.69 8.24 0.50
CA LEU A 174 8.37 7.60 0.47
C LEU A 174 8.25 6.57 -0.66
N ARG A 175 8.84 6.86 -1.83
CA ARG A 175 8.92 5.90 -2.93
C ARG A 175 9.72 4.65 -2.53
N TRP A 176 10.85 4.80 -1.84
CA TRP A 176 11.63 3.68 -1.33
C TRP A 176 10.83 2.85 -0.31
N GLU A 177 10.09 3.50 0.59
CA GLU A 177 9.20 2.80 1.52
C GLU A 177 8.15 1.98 0.76
N LYS A 178 7.42 2.60 -0.16
CA LYS A 178 6.39 1.91 -0.96
C LYS A 178 6.98 0.75 -1.77
N GLU A 179 8.16 0.90 -2.35
CA GLU A 179 8.84 -0.17 -3.10
C GLU A 179 9.21 -1.35 -2.21
N LEU A 180 9.78 -1.09 -1.02
CA LEU A 180 10.39 -2.11 -0.16
C LEU A 180 9.46 -2.65 0.92
N LEU A 181 8.58 -1.84 1.48
CA LEU A 181 7.57 -2.24 2.48
C LEU A 181 6.21 -2.49 1.83
N GLY A 182 5.96 -1.87 0.67
CA GLY A 182 4.70 -1.91 -0.06
C GLY A 182 3.60 -0.99 0.47
N LEU A 183 3.94 -0.16 1.43
CA LEU A 183 3.07 0.83 2.05
C LEU A 183 3.91 2.05 2.47
N TYR A 184 3.24 3.14 2.82
CA TYR A 184 3.88 4.29 3.45
C TYR A 184 3.76 4.13 4.97
N LEU A 185 4.89 4.12 5.66
CA LEU A 185 4.94 3.91 7.10
C LEU A 185 5.26 5.20 7.87
N SER A 186 6.17 6.02 7.32
CA SER A 186 6.59 7.27 7.97
C SER A 186 5.57 8.38 7.80
N ASP A 187 5.21 8.68 6.55
CA ASP A 187 4.23 9.70 6.19
C ASP A 187 3.58 9.36 4.85
N HIS A 188 2.29 9.66 4.69
CA HIS A 188 1.67 9.55 3.38
C HIS A 188 2.11 10.73 2.50
N PRO A 189 2.40 10.53 1.19
CA PRO A 189 2.79 11.63 0.29
C PRO A 189 1.82 12.80 0.27
N LEU A 190 0.55 12.54 0.62
CA LEU A 190 -0.49 13.55 0.75
C LEU A 190 -0.61 14.14 2.16
N GLY A 191 0.21 13.69 3.14
CA GLY A 191 0.09 14.14 4.53
C GLY A 191 0.13 15.65 4.68
N GLU A 192 1.11 16.29 4.02
CA GLU A 192 1.24 17.77 4.01
C GLU A 192 0.10 18.47 3.24
N LEU A 193 -0.51 17.77 2.28
CA LEU A 193 -1.59 18.31 1.44
C LEU A 193 -2.99 17.97 1.98
N ALA A 194 -3.12 17.06 2.91
CA ALA A 194 -4.41 16.51 3.34
C ALA A 194 -5.33 17.57 3.93
N GLU A 195 -4.82 18.48 4.76
CA GLU A 195 -5.61 19.56 5.36
C GLU A 195 -6.12 20.53 4.28
N GLU A 196 -5.28 20.91 3.35
CA GLU A 196 -5.65 21.80 2.25
C GLU A 196 -6.59 21.09 1.28
N MET A 197 -6.34 19.83 0.94
CA MET A 197 -7.15 19.00 0.06
C MET A 197 -8.57 18.80 0.63
N GLY A 198 -8.72 18.70 1.95
CA GLY A 198 -10.02 18.63 2.62
C GLY A 198 -10.96 19.78 2.28
N GLY A 199 -10.43 20.92 1.81
CA GLY A 199 -11.25 22.04 1.31
C GLY A 199 -11.73 21.91 -0.15
N TYR A 200 -11.29 20.89 -0.87
CA TYR A 200 -11.62 20.62 -2.27
C TYR A 200 -12.42 19.33 -2.46
N VAL A 201 -12.28 18.37 -1.55
CA VAL A 201 -12.97 17.08 -1.61
C VAL A 201 -14.19 17.07 -0.71
N ASN A 202 -15.16 16.21 -1.01
CA ASN A 202 -16.32 15.97 -0.14
C ASN A 202 -16.34 14.53 0.43
N THR A 203 -15.44 13.67 -0.03
CA THR A 203 -15.37 12.27 0.39
C THR A 203 -13.93 11.78 0.28
N TRP A 204 -13.45 11.07 1.28
CA TRP A 204 -12.17 10.37 1.25
C TRP A 204 -12.34 8.96 0.68
N THR A 205 -11.25 8.37 0.15
CA THR A 205 -11.34 7.05 -0.52
C THR A 205 -11.81 5.94 0.42
N GLY A 206 -11.45 6.00 1.71
CA GLY A 206 -11.87 5.04 2.72
C GLY A 206 -13.37 5.09 3.05
N ASP A 207 -14.03 6.21 2.77
CA ASP A 207 -15.47 6.40 2.98
C ASP A 207 -16.29 6.01 1.74
N ILE A 208 -15.65 5.68 0.61
CA ILE A 208 -16.35 5.31 -0.63
C ILE A 208 -16.73 3.83 -0.59
N GLY A 209 -17.97 3.56 -0.25
CA GLY A 209 -18.54 2.23 -0.12
C GLY A 209 -19.90 2.05 -0.79
N ALA A 210 -20.53 0.93 -0.52
CA ALA A 210 -21.85 0.56 -1.07
C ALA A 210 -22.96 1.56 -0.70
N ASP A 211 -22.83 2.22 0.44
CA ASP A 211 -23.76 3.24 0.96
C ASP A 211 -23.79 4.51 0.11
N LEU A 212 -22.71 4.77 -0.65
CA LEU A 212 -22.63 5.89 -1.59
C LEU A 212 -22.96 5.50 -3.04
N ASP A 213 -23.52 4.29 -3.29
CA ASP A 213 -23.89 3.88 -4.66
C ASP A 213 -24.75 4.92 -5.36
N GLN A 214 -24.38 5.28 -6.59
CA GLN A 214 -24.99 6.31 -7.43
C GLN A 214 -24.84 7.75 -6.92
N GLU A 215 -24.26 7.97 -5.74
CA GLU A 215 -23.99 9.30 -5.22
C GLU A 215 -22.81 9.97 -5.96
N ARG A 216 -22.81 11.29 -5.92
CA ARG A 216 -21.75 12.10 -6.51
C ARG A 216 -20.70 12.44 -5.47
N VAL A 217 -19.46 12.14 -5.82
CA VAL A 217 -18.29 12.41 -4.98
C VAL A 217 -17.28 13.30 -5.71
N VAL A 218 -16.54 14.02 -4.91
CA VAL A 218 -15.28 14.65 -5.30
C VAL A 218 -14.23 14.03 -4.39
N ALA A 219 -13.44 13.14 -4.94
CA ALA A 219 -12.35 12.46 -4.23
C ALA A 219 -11.01 13.05 -4.67
N GLY A 220 -10.05 13.09 -3.76
CA GLY A 220 -8.68 13.52 -4.03
C GLY A 220 -7.70 12.45 -3.59
N GLY A 221 -6.61 12.30 -4.32
CA GLY A 221 -5.63 11.29 -3.98
C GLY A 221 -4.44 11.27 -4.93
N MET A 222 -3.50 10.37 -4.66
CA MET A 222 -2.37 10.08 -5.54
C MET A 222 -2.69 8.88 -6.44
N ALA A 223 -2.37 8.99 -7.72
CA ALA A 223 -2.50 7.89 -8.67
C ALA A 223 -1.38 6.87 -8.45
N VAL A 224 -1.66 5.80 -7.69
CA VAL A 224 -0.69 4.73 -7.38
C VAL A 224 -0.66 3.63 -8.43
N GLY A 225 -1.64 3.58 -9.30
CA GLY A 225 -1.70 2.65 -10.43
C GLY A 225 -2.47 3.25 -11.59
N VAL A 226 -1.94 3.09 -12.81
CA VAL A 226 -2.58 3.58 -14.04
C VAL A 226 -2.63 2.46 -15.07
N ARG A 227 -3.84 2.01 -15.38
CA ARG A 227 -4.11 1.01 -16.41
C ARG A 227 -4.78 1.68 -17.60
N ARG A 228 -4.10 1.74 -18.75
CA ARG A 228 -4.67 2.23 -20.00
C ARG A 228 -5.25 1.06 -20.78
N VAL A 229 -6.50 1.18 -21.19
CA VAL A 229 -7.27 0.11 -21.86
C VAL A 229 -7.85 0.63 -23.18
N ILE A 230 -7.82 -0.20 -24.21
CA ILE A 230 -8.50 0.08 -25.47
C ILE A 230 -9.81 -0.72 -25.49
N THR A 231 -10.94 -0.02 -25.63
CA THR A 231 -12.27 -0.63 -25.69
C THR A 231 -12.49 -1.43 -26.96
N ARG A 232 -13.55 -2.24 -27.01
CA ARG A 232 -13.96 -2.95 -28.24
C ARG A 232 -14.20 -2.01 -29.44
N ASN A 233 -14.59 -0.77 -29.17
CA ASN A 233 -14.80 0.27 -30.19
C ASN A 233 -13.49 0.98 -30.59
N LYS A 234 -12.33 0.48 -30.16
CA LYS A 234 -10.99 1.06 -30.40
C LYS A 234 -10.81 2.46 -29.79
N GLU A 235 -11.58 2.80 -28.77
CA GLU A 235 -11.44 4.03 -28.02
C GLU A 235 -10.57 3.80 -26.78
N SER A 236 -9.73 4.76 -26.43
CA SER A 236 -8.88 4.68 -25.24
C SER A 236 -9.62 5.10 -23.98
N MET A 237 -9.39 4.39 -22.89
CA MET A 237 -9.85 4.71 -21.54
C MET A 237 -8.75 4.39 -20.52
N ALA A 238 -8.92 4.85 -19.29
CA ALA A 238 -8.02 4.51 -18.20
C ALA A 238 -8.79 4.06 -16.95
N VAL A 239 -8.15 3.19 -16.17
CA VAL A 239 -8.50 2.91 -14.79
C VAL A 239 -7.33 3.38 -13.94
N VAL A 240 -7.61 4.24 -12.99
CA VAL A 240 -6.63 4.86 -12.10
C VAL A 240 -6.95 4.43 -10.68
N THR A 241 -6.01 3.79 -10.00
CA THR A 241 -6.13 3.53 -8.57
C THR A 241 -5.70 4.80 -7.84
N LEU A 242 -6.67 5.46 -7.22
CA LEU A 242 -6.50 6.69 -6.46
C LEU A 242 -6.38 6.33 -4.98
N GLU A 243 -5.26 6.68 -4.35
CA GLU A 243 -4.96 6.40 -2.94
C GLU A 243 -4.85 7.70 -2.14
N ASP A 244 -5.46 7.73 -0.97
CA ASP A 244 -5.34 8.81 0.00
C ASP A 244 -4.94 8.27 1.39
N MET A 245 -5.07 9.11 2.43
CA MET A 245 -4.74 8.76 3.82
C MET A 245 -5.59 7.63 4.40
N GLN A 246 -6.79 7.37 3.84
CA GLN A 246 -7.77 6.45 4.40
C GLN A 246 -7.89 5.14 3.62
N GLY A 247 -7.47 5.13 2.35
CA GLY A 247 -7.56 3.94 1.52
C GLY A 247 -7.26 4.18 0.06
N ALA A 248 -7.79 3.30 -0.78
CA ALA A 248 -7.68 3.40 -2.23
C ALA A 248 -8.98 3.02 -2.92
N VAL A 249 -9.29 3.67 -4.04
CA VAL A 249 -10.45 3.38 -4.89
C VAL A 249 -10.07 3.42 -6.36
N ASP A 250 -10.65 2.52 -7.15
CA ASP A 250 -10.47 2.53 -8.60
C ASP A 250 -11.37 3.58 -9.25
N VAL A 251 -10.76 4.46 -10.04
CA VAL A 251 -11.42 5.52 -10.81
C VAL A 251 -11.45 5.10 -12.28
N VAL A 252 -12.64 4.92 -12.83
CA VAL A 252 -12.84 4.57 -14.24
C VAL A 252 -13.03 5.83 -15.06
N VAL A 253 -12.07 6.13 -15.93
CA VAL A 253 -12.10 7.28 -16.86
C VAL A 253 -12.51 6.77 -18.23
N PHE A 254 -13.80 6.86 -18.53
CA PHE A 254 -14.36 6.39 -19.80
C PHE A 254 -13.83 7.16 -21.01
N PRO A 255 -13.92 6.58 -22.23
CA PRO A 255 -13.35 7.17 -23.45
C PRO A 255 -13.74 8.63 -23.68
N ARG A 256 -14.98 8.98 -23.37
CA ARG A 256 -15.47 10.35 -23.55
C ARG A 256 -14.73 11.34 -22.64
N THR A 257 -14.54 11.01 -21.37
CA THR A 257 -13.81 11.84 -20.40
C THR A 257 -12.31 11.79 -20.68
N TYR A 258 -11.80 10.61 -21.08
CA TYR A 258 -10.39 10.42 -21.42
C TYR A 258 -9.95 11.21 -22.67
N ALA A 259 -10.86 11.39 -23.63
CA ALA A 259 -10.63 12.14 -24.87
C ALA A 259 -10.74 13.67 -24.68
N ASP A 260 -11.26 14.15 -23.53
CA ASP A 260 -11.29 15.58 -23.25
C ASP A 260 -9.87 16.15 -23.20
N ALA A 261 -9.72 17.38 -23.69
CA ALA A 261 -8.42 18.01 -23.87
C ALA A 261 -7.61 18.04 -22.55
N GLY A 262 -6.44 17.41 -22.58
CA GLY A 262 -5.49 17.40 -21.46
C GLY A 262 -5.72 16.30 -20.41
N VAL A 263 -6.87 15.61 -20.35
CA VAL A 263 -7.15 14.57 -19.33
C VAL A 263 -6.15 13.42 -19.40
N ALA A 264 -5.89 12.92 -20.60
CA ALA A 264 -4.93 11.81 -20.79
C ALA A 264 -3.51 12.17 -20.33
N ALA A 265 -3.10 13.44 -20.44
CA ALA A 265 -1.79 13.91 -20.01
C ALA A 265 -1.67 14.06 -18.49
N LYS A 266 -2.79 14.26 -17.78
CA LYS A 266 -2.82 14.37 -16.32
C LYS A 266 -2.72 13.03 -15.63
N ILE A 267 -3.14 11.94 -16.28
CA ILE A 267 -3.18 10.60 -15.72
C ILE A 267 -1.79 9.95 -15.83
N ASN A 268 -1.00 10.14 -14.80
CA ASN A 268 0.32 9.52 -14.65
C ASN A 268 0.45 8.95 -13.24
N GLU A 269 1.30 7.93 -13.08
CA GLU A 269 1.66 7.44 -11.75
C GLU A 269 2.30 8.56 -10.94
N ASP A 270 2.04 8.57 -9.64
CA ASP A 270 2.45 9.57 -8.65
C ASP A 270 1.81 10.97 -8.86
N ALA A 271 0.90 11.16 -9.81
CA ALA A 271 0.17 12.42 -9.94
C ALA A 271 -0.87 12.57 -8.82
N VAL A 272 -0.93 13.75 -8.20
CA VAL A 272 -1.99 14.09 -7.24
C VAL A 272 -3.19 14.63 -8.02
N LEU A 273 -4.32 13.93 -7.93
CA LEU A 273 -5.50 14.16 -8.73
C LEU A 273 -6.72 14.46 -7.87
N LEU A 274 -7.58 15.34 -8.38
CA LEU A 274 -8.94 15.55 -7.89
C LEU A 274 -9.92 15.04 -8.96
N VAL A 275 -10.83 14.18 -8.54
CA VAL A 275 -11.78 13.50 -9.43
C VAL A 275 -13.20 13.79 -8.99
N ALA A 276 -13.98 14.39 -9.85
CA ALA A 276 -15.43 14.48 -9.67
C ALA A 276 -16.11 13.37 -10.47
N GLY A 277 -16.94 12.59 -9.80
CA GLY A 277 -17.55 11.42 -10.42
C GLY A 277 -18.76 10.90 -9.68
N ARG A 278 -19.19 9.72 -10.06
CA ARG A 278 -20.28 8.98 -9.42
C ARG A 278 -19.76 7.64 -8.94
N VAL A 279 -20.15 7.26 -7.74
CA VAL A 279 -19.89 5.92 -7.20
C VAL A 279 -20.74 4.90 -7.95
N ASP A 280 -20.15 3.78 -8.34
CA ASP A 280 -20.83 2.62 -8.94
C ASP A 280 -20.40 1.39 -8.13
N HIS A 281 -21.37 0.81 -7.41
CA HIS A 281 -21.16 -0.37 -6.59
C HIS A 281 -21.81 -1.57 -7.23
N LYS A 282 -21.02 -2.61 -7.51
CA LYS A 282 -21.51 -3.87 -8.12
C LYS A 282 -20.91 -5.09 -7.46
N GLY A 283 -21.72 -5.87 -6.81
CA GLY A 283 -21.25 -7.04 -6.06
C GLY A 283 -20.40 -6.64 -4.89
N ASP A 284 -19.12 -6.98 -4.93
CA ASP A 284 -18.13 -6.64 -3.89
C ASP A 284 -17.17 -5.50 -4.32
N GLU A 285 -17.36 -4.94 -5.52
CA GLU A 285 -16.50 -3.91 -6.08
C GLU A 285 -17.17 -2.54 -6.03
N THR A 286 -16.43 -1.54 -5.55
CA THR A 286 -16.84 -0.13 -5.59
C THR A 286 -15.83 0.66 -6.41
N VAL A 287 -16.31 1.42 -7.39
CA VAL A 287 -15.49 2.25 -8.25
C VAL A 287 -16.08 3.65 -8.38
N VAL A 288 -15.26 4.63 -8.76
CA VAL A 288 -15.71 5.97 -9.12
C VAL A 288 -15.70 6.13 -10.63
N LEU A 289 -16.85 6.40 -11.22
CA LEU A 289 -16.98 6.72 -12.64
C LEU A 289 -16.68 8.21 -12.83
N ALA A 290 -15.50 8.52 -13.35
CA ALA A 290 -15.03 9.90 -13.48
C ALA A 290 -15.84 10.71 -14.51
N ASP A 291 -16.35 11.85 -14.08
CA ASP A 291 -16.99 12.85 -14.91
C ASP A 291 -16.00 13.92 -15.35
N ALA A 292 -15.10 14.33 -14.48
CA ALA A 292 -14.05 15.30 -14.72
C ALA A 292 -12.84 15.02 -13.77
N LEU A 293 -11.67 15.50 -14.19
CA LEU A 293 -10.41 15.27 -13.50
C LEU A 293 -9.51 16.49 -13.62
N TRP A 294 -8.89 16.85 -12.50
CA TRP A 294 -7.90 17.94 -12.39
C TRP A 294 -6.65 17.43 -11.69
N THR A 295 -5.50 18.04 -11.97
CA THR A 295 -4.35 17.89 -11.09
C THR A 295 -4.51 18.78 -9.86
N TRP A 296 -3.76 18.48 -8.81
CA TRP A 296 -3.75 19.31 -7.61
C TRP A 296 -3.36 20.76 -7.92
N GLU A 297 -2.33 20.93 -8.75
CA GLU A 297 -1.83 22.23 -9.17
C GLU A 297 -2.93 23.05 -9.88
N GLU A 298 -3.63 22.43 -10.84
CA GLU A 298 -4.74 23.10 -11.54
C GLU A 298 -5.85 23.54 -10.58
N ALA A 299 -6.21 22.69 -9.63
CA ALA A 299 -7.29 23.01 -8.68
C ALA A 299 -6.89 24.15 -7.74
N THR A 300 -5.63 24.15 -7.25
CA THR A 300 -5.11 25.19 -6.37
C THR A 300 -4.92 26.51 -7.09
N GLU A 301 -4.47 26.50 -8.35
CA GLU A 301 -4.39 27.72 -9.18
C GLU A 301 -5.77 28.32 -9.46
N MET A 302 -6.81 27.49 -9.63
CA MET A 302 -8.19 27.94 -9.78
C MET A 302 -8.76 28.52 -8.49
N GLY A 303 -8.33 28.02 -7.34
CA GLY A 303 -8.91 28.31 -6.04
C GLY A 303 -10.23 27.57 -5.78
N ARG A 304 -10.59 27.42 -4.49
CA ARG A 304 -11.72 26.60 -4.02
C ARG A 304 -13.06 26.95 -4.67
N ASP A 305 -13.38 28.22 -4.75
CA ASP A 305 -14.67 28.68 -5.27
C ASP A 305 -14.83 28.40 -6.76
N ALA A 306 -13.79 28.66 -7.55
CA ALA A 306 -13.80 28.41 -8.99
C ALA A 306 -13.78 26.91 -9.28
N PHE A 307 -13.04 26.12 -8.50
CA PHE A 307 -13.05 24.67 -8.57
C PHE A 307 -14.45 24.10 -8.29
N ALA A 308 -15.11 24.51 -7.21
CA ALA A 308 -16.47 24.09 -6.89
C ALA A 308 -17.47 24.44 -8.00
N GLN A 309 -17.32 25.60 -8.64
CA GLN A 309 -18.13 25.99 -9.80
C GLN A 309 -17.84 25.09 -11.02
N ALA A 310 -16.58 24.72 -11.27
CA ALA A 310 -16.19 23.83 -12.35
C ALA A 310 -16.77 22.42 -12.16
N VAL A 311 -16.73 21.89 -10.94
CA VAL A 311 -17.38 20.62 -10.57
C VAL A 311 -18.88 20.68 -10.83
N ALA A 312 -19.56 21.75 -10.40
CA ALA A 312 -21.00 21.95 -10.61
C ALA A 312 -21.38 22.17 -12.08
N ALA A 313 -20.51 22.78 -12.89
CA ALA A 313 -20.73 23.01 -14.33
C ALA A 313 -20.64 21.70 -15.12
N GLY A 314 -19.72 20.80 -14.77
CA GLY A 314 -19.61 19.46 -15.35
C GLY A 314 -20.90 18.66 -15.20
N ASP A 315 -21.62 18.81 -14.10
CA ASP A 315 -22.92 18.19 -13.86
C ASP A 315 -24.02 18.71 -14.78
N ARG A 316 -24.12 20.02 -14.95
CA ARG A 316 -25.15 20.67 -15.77
C ARG A 316 -25.04 20.30 -17.25
N GLY A 317 -23.83 20.16 -17.77
CA GLY A 317 -23.58 19.77 -19.16
C GLY A 317 -24.08 18.35 -19.51
N ARG A 318 -24.10 17.44 -18.54
CA ARG A 318 -24.58 16.05 -18.72
C ARG A 318 -26.10 15.89 -18.57
N ARG A 319 -26.72 16.60 -17.63
CA ARG A 319 -28.19 16.57 -17.46
C ARG A 319 -28.92 17.15 -18.69
N GLY A 320 -28.32 18.10 -19.41
CA GLY A 320 -28.90 18.69 -20.60
C GLY A 320 -28.88 17.80 -21.85
N LYS A 321 -27.88 16.92 -21.99
CA LYS A 321 -27.77 16.02 -23.18
C LYS A 321 -28.59 14.74 -23.06
N GLY A 322 -28.87 14.24 -21.85
CA GLY A 322 -29.68 13.02 -21.63
C GLY A 322 -31.17 13.21 -21.92
N ARG A 323 -31.69 14.45 -21.86
CA ARG A 323 -33.11 14.76 -22.06
C ARG A 323 -33.51 15.04 -23.53
N ARG A 324 -32.55 15.15 -24.43
CA ARG A 324 -32.82 15.52 -25.84
C ARG A 324 -33.02 14.34 -26.79
N ASN A 325 -32.88 13.11 -26.33
CA ASN A 325 -33.04 11.91 -27.19
C ASN A 325 -34.30 11.08 -26.93
N GLY A 326 -35.31 11.65 -26.33
CA GLY A 326 -36.59 11.02 -26.02
C GLY A 326 -37.75 11.99 -26.28
N ASN A 327 -38.12 12.25 -27.51
CA ASN A 327 -39.47 12.34 -28.01
C ASN A 327 -39.59 13.28 -29.23
N GLY A 328 -39.84 12.75 -30.37
CA GLY A 328 -40.12 13.48 -31.59
C GLY A 328 -40.74 12.58 -32.65
N ARG A 329 -41.70 11.73 -32.27
CA ARG A 329 -42.65 11.20 -33.26
C ARG A 329 -44.06 11.64 -32.86
N GLY A 330 -44.36 12.90 -33.17
CA GLY A 330 -45.70 13.43 -33.24
C GLY A 330 -46.40 12.83 -34.43
N ARG A 331 -47.45 12.05 -34.18
CA ARG A 331 -48.44 11.60 -35.15
C ARG A 331 -49.18 12.83 -35.70
N GLY A 332 -48.93 13.18 -36.97
CA GLY A 332 -49.84 13.96 -37.77
C GLY A 332 -50.91 13.03 -38.35
N VAL A 333 -52.14 13.18 -37.90
CA VAL A 333 -53.33 12.59 -38.49
C VAL A 333 -53.75 13.50 -39.63
N GLN A 334 -53.85 12.96 -40.84
CA GLN A 334 -54.73 13.47 -41.88
C GLN A 334 -55.57 12.35 -42.45
N PRO A 335 -56.88 12.60 -42.69
CA PRO A 335 -57.82 11.61 -43.23
C PRO A 335 -58.02 11.76 -44.76
N GLY A 336 -58.25 10.65 -45.39
CA GLY A 336 -58.88 10.72 -46.72
C GLY A 336 -58.53 9.68 -47.72
N ASN A 337 -59.46 8.75 -47.85
CA ASN A 337 -60.03 8.17 -49.07
C ASN A 337 -59.25 7.20 -50.02
N GLY A 338 -59.71 5.99 -50.01
CA GLY A 338 -60.26 5.45 -51.26
C GLY A 338 -59.48 4.31 -51.94
N THR A 339 -60.15 3.19 -51.94
CA THR A 339 -60.27 2.15 -52.99
C THR A 339 -59.21 1.02 -53.04
N ALA A 340 -59.83 -0.11 -52.99
CA ALA A 340 -59.42 -1.50 -53.16
C ALA A 340 -58.66 -1.85 -54.43
N ARG A 341 -57.82 -2.84 -54.40
CA ARG A 341 -57.97 -4.06 -55.12
C ARG A 341 -56.89 -5.11 -54.84
N ALA A 342 -57.41 -6.33 -54.88
CA ALA A 342 -56.78 -7.62 -54.62
C ALA A 342 -55.67 -7.99 -55.64
N ALA A 343 -54.73 -8.83 -55.27
CA ALA A 343 -54.63 -10.24 -55.72
C ALA A 343 -53.24 -10.84 -55.48
N SER A 344 -53.28 -12.04 -54.97
CA SER A 344 -52.44 -13.24 -55.24
C SER A 344 -50.96 -13.26 -54.82
N GLY A 345 -50.66 -14.23 -53.91
CA GLY A 345 -49.34 -14.80 -53.64
C GLY A 345 -48.91 -15.80 -54.76
N PRO A 346 -47.99 -16.77 -54.49
CA PRO A 346 -47.23 -17.15 -53.36
C PRO A 346 -45.71 -17.39 -53.68
N GLY A 347 -44.84 -17.63 -52.70
CA GLY A 347 -43.50 -18.14 -52.95
C GLY A 347 -42.63 -18.10 -51.75
N GLY A 348 -42.43 -19.26 -51.17
CA GLY A 348 -41.67 -19.44 -49.93
C GLY A 348 -40.17 -19.35 -50.11
N SER A 349 -39.52 -19.09 -49.03
CA SER A 349 -38.19 -19.59 -48.72
C SER A 349 -37.92 -19.34 -47.23
N THR A 350 -37.61 -20.38 -46.55
CA THR A 350 -37.20 -20.49 -45.13
C THR A 350 -36.00 -19.62 -44.82
N PRO A 351 -35.95 -18.97 -43.67
CA PRO A 351 -34.74 -18.32 -43.16
C PRO A 351 -33.89 -19.32 -42.36
N THR A 352 -32.65 -19.32 -42.71
CA THR A 352 -31.55 -20.00 -42.04
C THR A 352 -31.32 -19.38 -40.65
N ALA A 353 -31.07 -20.26 -39.69
CA ALA A 353 -30.83 -19.98 -38.30
C ALA A 353 -29.75 -18.92 -38.08
N ALA A 354 -30.09 -17.92 -37.29
CA ALA A 354 -29.14 -17.00 -36.67
C ALA A 354 -28.46 -17.68 -35.47
N THR A 355 -27.17 -17.75 -35.54
CA THR A 355 -26.28 -18.27 -34.52
C THR A 355 -26.27 -17.31 -33.33
N ASP A 356 -26.59 -17.84 -32.16
CA ASP A 356 -26.49 -17.22 -30.86
C ASP A 356 -25.04 -16.81 -30.55
N PRO A 357 -24.77 -15.62 -30.03
CA PRO A 357 -23.43 -15.28 -29.55
C PRO A 357 -23.16 -15.98 -28.22
N SER A 358 -22.08 -16.75 -28.18
CA SER A 358 -21.53 -17.41 -27.02
C SER A 358 -21.29 -16.44 -25.83
N PRO A 359 -21.49 -16.90 -24.60
CA PRO A 359 -21.32 -16.06 -23.42
C PRO A 359 -19.85 -15.72 -23.20
N VAL A 360 -19.65 -14.49 -22.78
CA VAL A 360 -18.36 -13.92 -22.32
C VAL A 360 -17.86 -14.75 -21.16
N GLU A 361 -16.69 -15.31 -21.29
CA GLU A 361 -15.97 -16.02 -20.25
C GLU A 361 -15.64 -15.02 -19.13
N THR A 362 -16.42 -15.09 -18.07
CA THR A 362 -16.20 -14.36 -16.83
C THR A 362 -15.02 -15.02 -16.11
N MET A 363 -13.93 -14.32 -16.04
CA MET A 363 -12.74 -14.72 -15.28
C MET A 363 -13.12 -14.78 -13.79
N ILE A 364 -13.33 -15.99 -13.29
CA ILE A 364 -13.68 -16.25 -11.90
C ILE A 364 -12.42 -16.06 -11.04
N ILE A 365 -12.41 -15.00 -10.27
CA ILE A 365 -11.48 -14.83 -9.15
C ILE A 365 -11.94 -15.76 -8.02
N PRO A 366 -11.08 -16.60 -7.41
CA PRO A 366 -11.52 -17.57 -6.41
C PRO A 366 -12.04 -16.84 -5.15
N ARG A 367 -13.29 -17.10 -4.80
CA ARG A 367 -13.92 -16.68 -3.55
C ARG A 367 -13.15 -17.22 -2.35
N VAL A 368 -12.74 -16.35 -1.47
CA VAL A 368 -12.40 -16.70 -0.09
C VAL A 368 -13.71 -16.75 0.69
N SER A 369 -14.14 -17.96 1.02
CA SER A 369 -15.32 -18.19 1.87
C SER A 369 -15.05 -17.69 3.29
N PRO A 370 -16.00 -17.01 3.95
CA PRO A 370 -15.88 -16.70 5.36
C PRO A 370 -15.92 -18.00 6.19
N LEU A 371 -14.98 -18.12 7.11
CA LEU A 371 -14.91 -19.20 8.09
C LEU A 371 -16.19 -19.20 8.92
N ARG A 372 -17.00 -20.24 8.77
CA ARG A 372 -18.11 -20.54 9.67
C ARG A 372 -17.57 -20.74 11.07
N GLY A 373 -18.17 -20.00 12.02
CA GLY A 373 -17.95 -20.21 13.44
C GLY A 373 -18.29 -21.67 13.82
N SER A 374 -17.35 -22.33 14.47
CA SER A 374 -17.58 -23.59 15.17
C SER A 374 -18.20 -23.26 16.52
N GLU A 375 -19.40 -23.77 16.74
CA GLU A 375 -20.08 -23.81 18.02
C GLU A 375 -19.26 -24.53 19.10
N PRO A 376 -19.40 -24.18 20.38
CA PRO A 376 -18.73 -24.84 21.47
C PRO A 376 -19.45 -26.17 21.81
N ALA A 377 -18.73 -27.27 21.68
CA ALA A 377 -19.21 -28.57 22.13
C ALA A 377 -18.80 -28.82 23.59
N GLY A 378 -19.85 -29.04 24.39
CA GLY A 378 -19.92 -30.12 25.38
C GLY A 378 -19.07 -30.01 26.63
N THR A 379 -19.74 -29.57 27.68
CA THR A 379 -19.52 -29.92 29.07
C THR A 379 -19.13 -31.38 29.27
N LEU A 380 -17.97 -31.66 29.86
CA LEU A 380 -17.69 -32.92 30.51
C LEU A 380 -17.38 -32.69 31.99
N THR A 381 -18.25 -33.26 32.79
CA THR A 381 -18.28 -33.31 34.23
C THR A 381 -17.08 -34.06 34.82
N ASN A 382 -16.63 -33.46 35.85
CA ASN A 382 -15.78 -33.82 36.98
C ASN A 382 -15.98 -35.25 37.53
N THR A 383 -14.89 -35.93 37.90
CA THR A 383 -14.89 -36.87 39.02
C THR A 383 -13.55 -36.83 39.78
N LEU A 384 -13.67 -36.72 41.03
CA LEU A 384 -12.77 -36.63 42.16
C LEU A 384 -11.75 -37.82 42.31
N GLY A 385 -10.60 -37.49 42.90
CA GLY A 385 -9.72 -38.40 43.64
C GLY A 385 -8.33 -37.77 43.76
N GLY A 386 -7.86 -37.19 44.80
CA GLY A 386 -7.63 -37.69 46.14
C GLY A 386 -6.12 -37.75 46.41
N ALA A 387 -5.65 -36.90 47.41
CA ALA A 387 -4.50 -37.11 48.28
C ALA A 387 -3.07 -37.07 47.68
N THR A 388 -2.10 -36.34 48.18
CA THR A 388 -1.42 -36.20 49.49
C THR A 388 -0.17 -35.27 49.35
N ALA A 389 -0.03 -34.40 50.29
CA ALA A 389 1.12 -33.86 51.00
C ALA A 389 2.55 -34.11 50.50
N GLY A 390 3.36 -33.06 50.56
CA GLY A 390 4.73 -33.23 50.92
C GLY A 390 5.75 -32.24 50.35
N ASN A 391 6.21 -31.34 51.23
CA ASN A 391 7.53 -30.80 51.32
C ASN A 391 7.98 -29.55 50.51
N ALA A 392 8.00 -28.45 51.20
CA ALA A 392 8.88 -27.32 50.92
C ALA A 392 10.32 -27.58 51.38
N PRO A 393 11.33 -27.00 50.76
CA PRO A 393 12.56 -26.63 51.42
C PRO A 393 12.84 -25.14 51.45
N ARG A 394 12.98 -24.68 52.66
CA ARG A 394 13.84 -23.68 53.34
C ARG A 394 14.72 -22.77 52.46
N ALA A 395 14.51 -21.49 52.69
CA ALA A 395 15.43 -20.38 52.44
C ALA A 395 16.79 -20.56 53.12
N VAL A 396 17.87 -20.23 52.39
CA VAL A 396 19.21 -19.97 52.95
C VAL A 396 19.55 -18.51 52.67
N ARG A 397 19.80 -17.76 53.74
CA ARG A 397 20.37 -16.39 53.69
C ARG A 397 21.91 -16.49 53.63
N PRO A 398 22.58 -15.57 52.97
CA PRO A 398 24.05 -15.49 53.01
C PRO A 398 24.52 -14.69 54.24
N ARG A 399 25.62 -15.16 54.80
CA ARG A 399 26.49 -14.40 55.73
C ARG A 399 27.82 -14.12 55.03
N GLY A 400 28.34 -12.97 55.27
CA GLY A 400 29.72 -12.57 55.08
C GLY A 400 29.92 -11.57 53.97
#